data_7c07bddf0c66e58872a2bc6b4d37e18c
#
_entry.id   7c07bddf0c66e58872a2bc6b4d37e18c
#
_cell.length_a   1.000
_cell.length_b   1.000
_cell.length_c   1.000
_cell.angle_alpha   90.00
_cell.angle_beta   90.00
_cell.angle_gamma   90.00
#
_symmetry.space_group_name_H-M   'P 1'
#
loop_
_entity.id
_entity.type
_entity.pdbx_description
1 polymer ?
#
loop_
_entity_poly.entity_id
_entity_poly.type
_entity_poly.pdbx_seq_one_letter_code
_entity_poly.pdbx_strand_id
1 'polypeptide(L)'
;MQAAIERQDPGIKPHLSLISFFEALVDPIAFAGSLLAVERAFGVATEPAYLALAIAAFMLAQPMPMHIDSGLKALYRGSWLKGTMVFSALTLIGMLTGYSRAYAPEVLLAWFLVGPPSAALMRHAAHALTPLVMAGAGYRQRAVIVGASHAGL
;
A
#
# COMPACT_ATOMS: atom_id res chain seq x y z
N MET A 1 -46.10 -20.25 11.36
CA MET A 1 -45.49 -19.20 10.53
C MET A 1 -44.07 -19.01 11.07
N GLN A 2 -43.13 -19.90 10.65
CA GLN A 2 -41.74 -19.90 11.10
C GLN A 2 -40.91 -19.26 10.01
N ALA A 3 -40.37 -18.08 10.31
CA ALA A 3 -39.39 -17.40 9.45
C ALA A 3 -38.08 -18.20 9.53
N ALA A 4 -37.72 -18.87 8.45
CA ALA A 4 -36.41 -19.44 8.27
C ALA A 4 -35.40 -18.28 8.21
N ILE A 5 -34.66 -18.08 9.30
CA ILE A 5 -33.46 -17.25 9.31
C ILE A 5 -32.38 -18.02 8.53
N GLU A 6 -32.31 -17.73 7.25
CA GLU A 6 -31.26 -18.21 6.37
C GLU A 6 -29.95 -17.57 6.86
N ARG A 7 -29.16 -18.35 7.59
CA ARG A 7 -27.78 -17.99 7.93
C ARG A 7 -27.03 -17.83 6.63
N GLN A 8 -26.86 -16.59 6.20
CA GLN A 8 -25.82 -16.27 5.23
C GLN A 8 -24.48 -16.57 5.89
N ASP A 9 -23.94 -17.74 5.61
CA ASP A 9 -22.55 -18.06 5.86
C ASP A 9 -21.71 -17.10 5.01
N PRO A 10 -20.95 -16.18 5.61
CA PRO A 10 -20.05 -15.32 4.84
C PRO A 10 -18.87 -16.22 4.44
N GLY A 11 -19.04 -16.98 3.38
CA GLY A 11 -17.96 -17.74 2.77
C GLY A 11 -16.85 -16.80 2.39
N ILE A 12 -15.89 -16.63 3.29
CA ILE A 12 -14.65 -15.88 3.06
C ILE A 12 -13.97 -16.55 1.87
N LYS A 13 -14.10 -15.92 0.70
CA LYS A 13 -13.46 -16.40 -0.52
C LYS A 13 -11.95 -16.21 -0.34
N PRO A 14 -11.15 -17.27 -0.16
CA PRO A 14 -9.73 -17.17 0.22
C PRO A 14 -8.88 -16.40 -0.80
N HIS A 15 -9.32 -16.31 -2.04
CA HIS A 15 -8.63 -15.56 -3.10
C HIS A 15 -8.74 -14.05 -2.96
N LEU A 16 -9.83 -13.53 -2.36
CA LEU A 16 -9.92 -12.09 -2.07
C LEU A 16 -8.91 -11.67 -1.00
N SER A 17 -8.59 -12.58 -0.07
CA SER A 17 -7.59 -12.32 0.96
C SER A 17 -6.16 -12.23 0.40
N LEU A 18 -5.81 -13.03 -0.62
CA LEU A 18 -4.48 -12.98 -1.25
C LEU A 18 -4.26 -11.67 -1.99
N ILE A 19 -5.23 -11.22 -2.80
CA ILE A 19 -5.12 -9.96 -3.54
C ILE A 19 -5.00 -8.79 -2.56
N SER A 20 -5.86 -8.74 -1.54
CA SER A 20 -5.79 -7.71 -0.51
C SER A 20 -4.47 -7.74 0.26
N PHE A 21 -3.89 -8.93 0.46
CA PHE A 21 -2.58 -9.07 1.08
C PHE A 21 -1.46 -8.49 0.18
N PHE A 22 -1.49 -8.79 -1.13
CA PHE A 22 -0.52 -8.22 -2.07
C PHE A 22 -0.66 -6.70 -2.18
N GLU A 23 -1.88 -6.19 -2.27
CA GLU A 23 -2.14 -4.74 -2.28
C GLU A 23 -1.65 -4.07 -0.99
N ALA A 24 -1.79 -4.75 0.15
CA ALA A 24 -1.31 -4.25 1.44
C ALA A 24 0.22 -4.12 1.51
N LEU A 25 0.96 -4.96 0.77
CA LEU A 25 2.42 -4.95 0.76
C LEU A 25 3.02 -3.92 -0.21
N VAL A 26 2.25 -3.40 -1.16
CA VAL A 26 2.74 -2.47 -2.20
C VAL A 26 3.38 -1.24 -1.59
N ASP A 27 2.70 -0.58 -0.65
CA ASP A 27 3.21 0.64 -0.01
C ASP A 27 4.47 0.39 0.85
N PRO A 28 4.45 -0.59 1.78
CA PRO A 28 5.63 -0.91 2.57
C PRO A 28 6.86 -1.23 1.71
N ILE A 29 6.69 -2.02 0.66
CA ILE A 29 7.77 -2.37 -0.26
C ILE A 29 8.26 -1.14 -1.03
N ALA A 30 7.35 -0.26 -1.48
CA ALA A 30 7.71 0.95 -2.20
C ALA A 30 8.53 1.91 -1.32
N PHE A 31 8.10 2.14 -0.07
CA PHE A 31 8.81 3.03 0.85
C PHE A 31 10.18 2.47 1.26
N ALA A 32 10.25 1.21 1.66
CA ALA A 32 11.52 0.59 2.02
C ALA A 32 12.47 0.45 0.83
N GLY A 33 11.95 0.00 -0.32
CA GLY A 33 12.73 -0.17 -1.55
C GLY A 33 13.24 1.15 -2.11
N SER A 34 12.43 2.23 -2.08
CA SER A 34 12.87 3.56 -2.52
C SER A 34 13.96 4.13 -1.62
N LEU A 35 13.93 3.88 -0.30
CA LEU A 35 15.00 4.30 0.61
C LEU A 35 16.32 3.64 0.23
N LEU A 36 16.32 2.30 0.07
CA LEU A 36 17.53 1.56 -0.31
C LEU A 36 18.04 1.94 -1.71
N ALA A 37 17.14 2.27 -2.63
CA ALA A 37 17.51 2.75 -3.96
C ALA A 37 18.19 4.12 -3.90
N VAL A 38 17.65 5.05 -3.11
CA VAL A 38 18.23 6.38 -2.91
C VAL A 38 19.58 6.28 -2.21
N GLU A 39 19.69 5.49 -1.15
CA GLU A 39 20.97 5.24 -0.45
C GLU A 39 22.07 4.80 -1.44
N ARG A 40 21.75 3.81 -2.28
CA ARG A 40 22.70 3.36 -3.32
C ARG A 40 23.04 4.42 -4.34
N ALA A 41 22.06 5.23 -4.76
CA ALA A 41 22.28 6.31 -5.72
C ALA A 41 23.21 7.40 -5.19
N PHE A 42 23.20 7.64 -3.88
CA PHE A 42 24.12 8.57 -3.21
C PHE A 42 25.48 7.94 -2.88
N GLY A 43 25.71 6.65 -3.23
CA GLY A 43 26.97 5.98 -2.98
C GLY A 43 27.29 5.76 -1.50
N VAL A 44 26.28 5.88 -0.65
CA VAL A 44 26.42 5.57 0.78
C VAL A 44 26.48 4.05 0.91
N ALA A 45 27.51 3.55 1.62
CA ALA A 45 27.61 2.13 1.90
C ALA A 45 26.37 1.69 2.69
N THR A 46 25.82 0.50 2.36
CA THR A 46 24.64 -0.02 3.06
C THR A 46 24.99 -0.29 4.52
N GLU A 47 24.78 0.71 5.35
CA GLU A 47 25.01 0.61 6.79
C GLU A 47 23.81 -0.04 7.47
N PRO A 48 24.03 -0.78 8.59
CA PRO A 48 22.94 -1.37 9.38
C PRO A 48 21.86 -0.35 9.79
N ALA A 49 22.24 0.93 9.93
CA ALA A 49 21.32 2.01 10.26
C ALA A 49 20.24 2.21 9.19
N TYR A 50 20.61 2.22 7.91
CA TYR A 50 19.65 2.36 6.80
C TYR A 50 18.75 1.13 6.64
N LEU A 51 19.28 -0.08 6.93
CA LEU A 51 18.46 -1.29 6.99
C LEU A 51 17.40 -1.20 8.12
N ALA A 52 17.82 -0.74 9.30
CA ALA A 52 16.88 -0.54 10.41
C ALA A 52 15.81 0.50 10.05
N LEU A 53 16.21 1.60 9.38
CA LEU A 53 15.29 2.63 8.91
C LEU A 53 14.33 2.08 7.84
N ALA A 54 14.80 1.24 6.91
CA ALA A 54 13.98 0.59 5.89
C ALA A 54 12.94 -0.34 6.52
N ILE A 55 13.32 -1.13 7.53
CA ILE A 55 12.41 -1.99 8.29
C ILE A 55 11.37 -1.14 9.04
N ALA A 56 11.79 -0.06 9.69
CA ALA A 56 10.87 0.84 10.38
C ALA A 56 9.90 1.51 9.41
N ALA A 57 10.39 1.98 8.25
CA ALA A 57 9.55 2.53 7.18
C ALA A 57 8.55 1.49 6.65
N PHE A 58 8.99 0.25 6.45
CA PHE A 58 8.13 -0.85 6.05
C PHE A 58 7.01 -1.10 7.07
N MET A 59 7.33 -1.13 8.36
CA MET A 59 6.35 -1.34 9.42
C MET A 59 5.35 -0.19 9.56
N LEU A 60 5.81 1.06 9.41
CA LEU A 60 4.95 2.24 9.50
C LEU A 60 4.10 2.47 8.24
N ALA A 61 4.56 2.00 7.09
CA ALA A 61 3.84 2.16 5.82
C ALA A 61 2.69 1.15 5.64
N GLN A 62 2.23 0.47 6.71
CA GLN A 62 1.11 -0.46 6.64
C GLN A 62 -0.15 0.21 6.05
N PRO A 63 -1.00 -0.56 5.33
CA PRO A 63 -2.18 -0.01 4.68
C PRO A 63 -3.13 0.56 5.72
N MET A 64 -3.41 1.85 5.63
CA MET A 64 -4.58 2.42 6.29
C MET A 64 -5.80 2.17 5.39
N PRO A 65 -6.94 1.77 5.94
CA PRO A 65 -8.18 1.68 5.19
C PRO A 65 -8.59 3.08 4.74
N MET A 66 -8.09 3.51 3.60
CA MET A 66 -8.56 4.73 2.96
C MET A 66 -9.67 4.37 2.00
N HIS A 67 -10.77 5.10 2.06
CA HIS A 67 -11.80 5.07 1.03
C HIS A 67 -11.16 5.31 -0.34
N ILE A 68 -11.43 4.40 -1.26
CA ILE A 68 -10.89 4.42 -2.62
C ILE A 68 -11.64 5.50 -3.40
N ASP A 69 -11.19 6.74 -3.28
CA ASP A 69 -11.53 7.75 -4.28
C ASP A 69 -10.78 7.40 -5.57
N SER A 70 -11.53 7.05 -6.59
CA SER A 70 -11.07 6.45 -7.85
C SER A 70 -10.49 7.48 -8.83
N GLY A 71 -9.45 8.23 -8.42
CA GLY A 71 -8.77 9.17 -9.31
C GLY A 71 -7.27 9.22 -9.09
N LEU A 72 -6.48 9.39 -10.17
CA LEU A 72 -5.03 9.53 -10.09
C LEU A 72 -4.61 10.63 -9.10
N LYS A 73 -5.32 11.76 -9.06
CA LYS A 73 -5.05 12.86 -8.12
C LYS A 73 -5.25 12.43 -6.66
N ALA A 74 -6.29 11.66 -6.37
CA ALA A 74 -6.56 11.13 -5.03
C ALA A 74 -5.48 10.13 -4.61
N LEU A 75 -5.04 9.29 -5.54
CA LEU A 75 -3.95 8.33 -5.34
C LEU A 75 -2.64 9.04 -4.94
N TYR A 76 -2.22 10.05 -5.73
CA TYR A 76 -1.02 10.83 -5.44
C TYR A 76 -1.12 11.57 -4.11
N ARG A 77 -2.24 12.26 -3.86
CA ARG A 77 -2.48 12.97 -2.61
C ARG A 77 -2.42 12.03 -1.40
N GLY A 78 -3.03 10.85 -1.50
CA GLY A 78 -2.99 9.83 -0.46
C GLY A 78 -1.57 9.32 -0.18
N SER A 79 -0.78 9.08 -1.24
CA SER A 79 0.62 8.65 -1.11
C SER A 79 1.50 9.73 -0.46
N TRP A 80 1.32 11.00 -0.82
CA TRP A 80 2.02 12.11 -0.20
C TRP A 80 1.67 12.28 1.27
N LEU A 81 0.37 12.22 1.62
CA LEU A 81 -0.07 12.32 3.02
C LEU A 81 0.54 11.18 3.86
N LYS A 82 0.48 9.97 3.35
CA LYS A 82 1.08 8.79 4.00
C LYS A 82 2.60 8.92 4.11
N GLY A 83 3.27 9.33 3.04
CA GLY A 83 4.72 9.58 3.06
C GLY A 83 5.12 10.61 4.09
N THR A 84 4.39 11.70 4.19
CA THR A 84 4.62 12.74 5.21
C THR A 84 4.44 12.19 6.62
N MET A 85 3.40 11.38 6.87
CA MET A 85 3.19 10.74 8.18
C MET A 85 4.33 9.78 8.54
N VAL A 86 4.74 8.91 7.61
CA VAL A 86 5.86 7.97 7.82
C VAL A 86 7.14 8.73 8.10
N PHE A 87 7.47 9.73 7.28
CA PHE A 87 8.67 10.53 7.43
C PHE A 87 8.69 11.30 8.76
N SER A 88 7.57 11.94 9.13
CA SER A 88 7.45 12.67 10.40
C SER A 88 7.61 11.74 11.59
N ALA A 89 7.00 10.56 11.56
CA ALA A 89 7.13 9.57 12.63
C ALA A 89 8.58 9.08 12.78
N LEU A 90 9.24 8.75 11.66
CA LEU A 90 10.63 8.31 11.67
C LEU A 90 11.59 9.41 12.13
N THR A 91 11.37 10.65 11.70
CA THR A 91 12.15 11.81 12.16
C THR A 91 11.99 12.02 13.66
N LEU A 92 10.77 11.94 14.19
CA LEU A 92 10.50 12.05 15.60
C LEU A 92 11.19 10.95 16.42
N ILE A 93 11.07 9.69 15.96
CA ILE A 93 11.75 8.54 16.58
C ILE A 93 13.28 8.74 16.54
N GLY A 94 13.83 9.15 15.39
CA GLY A 94 15.26 9.41 15.23
C GLY A 94 15.79 10.52 16.15
N MET A 95 14.99 11.57 16.36
CA MET A 95 15.32 12.65 17.29
C MET A 95 15.29 12.17 18.74
N LEU A 96 14.24 11.44 19.14
CA LEU A 96 14.07 10.94 20.51
C LEU A 96 15.14 9.90 20.90
N THR A 97 15.57 9.08 19.94
CA THR A 97 16.58 8.03 20.16
C THR A 97 18.02 8.53 19.96
N GLY A 98 18.21 9.74 19.44
CA GLY A 98 19.53 10.29 19.10
C GLY A 98 20.15 9.68 17.82
N TYR A 99 19.46 8.77 17.15
CA TYR A 99 19.93 8.12 15.92
C TYR A 99 19.89 9.03 14.69
N SER A 100 19.28 10.23 14.77
CA SER A 100 19.19 11.17 13.65
C SER A 100 20.55 11.55 13.04
N ARG A 101 21.64 11.48 13.85
CA ARG A 101 23.02 11.77 13.40
C ARG A 101 23.65 10.66 12.57
N ALA A 102 23.07 9.46 12.57
CA ALA A 102 23.56 8.31 11.79
C ALA A 102 23.13 8.37 10.31
N TYR A 103 22.28 9.31 9.94
CA TYR A 103 21.73 9.41 8.59
C TYR A 103 22.19 10.68 7.89
N ALA A 104 22.59 10.56 6.64
CA ALA A 104 22.88 11.70 5.79
C ALA A 104 21.58 12.47 5.45
N PRO A 105 21.47 13.75 5.76
CA PRO A 105 20.24 14.51 5.56
C PRO A 105 19.83 14.58 4.08
N GLU A 106 20.80 14.55 3.16
CA GLU A 106 20.58 14.56 1.72
C GLU A 106 19.82 13.29 1.27
N VAL A 107 20.20 12.13 1.82
CA VAL A 107 19.54 10.85 1.53
C VAL A 107 18.11 10.85 2.04
N LEU A 108 17.88 11.35 3.25
CA LEU A 108 16.54 11.43 3.84
C LEU A 108 15.63 12.38 3.05
N LEU A 109 16.15 13.56 2.63
CA LEU A 109 15.39 14.51 1.82
C LEU A 109 15.08 13.94 0.43
N ALA A 110 16.07 13.33 -0.22
CA ALA A 110 15.85 12.69 -1.50
C ALA A 110 14.82 11.55 -1.39
N TRP A 111 14.90 10.74 -0.34
CA TRP A 111 13.93 9.69 -0.07
C TRP A 111 12.53 10.23 0.19
N PHE A 112 12.38 11.32 0.94
CA PHE A 112 11.10 11.98 1.15
C PHE A 112 10.44 12.43 -0.16
N LEU A 113 11.25 12.88 -1.12
CA LEU A 113 10.76 13.31 -2.45
C LEU A 113 10.46 12.12 -3.37
N VAL A 114 11.21 11.03 -3.29
CA VAL A 114 11.09 9.87 -4.17
C VAL A 114 10.09 8.84 -3.62
N GLY A 115 9.99 8.68 -2.31
CA GLY A 115 9.16 7.65 -1.67
C GLY A 115 7.67 7.73 -2.02
N PRO A 116 6.98 8.88 -1.83
CA PRO A 116 5.56 8.99 -2.15
C PRO A 116 5.24 8.77 -3.64
N PRO A 117 5.98 9.35 -4.60
CA PRO A 117 5.78 9.06 -6.03
C PRO A 117 6.01 7.58 -6.37
N SER A 118 7.03 6.94 -5.80
CA SER A 118 7.29 5.51 -6.04
C SER A 118 6.15 4.63 -5.52
N ALA A 119 5.60 4.93 -4.35
CA ALA A 119 4.45 4.24 -3.80
C ALA A 119 3.19 4.43 -4.68
N ALA A 120 2.94 5.65 -5.16
CA ALA A 120 1.85 5.93 -6.09
C ALA A 120 2.00 5.16 -7.40
N LEU A 121 3.22 5.13 -7.96
CA LEU A 121 3.53 4.41 -9.20
C LEU A 121 3.34 2.90 -9.03
N MET A 122 3.88 2.31 -7.96
CA MET A 122 3.72 0.88 -7.67
C MET A 122 2.27 0.50 -7.46
N ARG A 123 1.49 1.34 -6.77
CA ARG A 123 0.06 1.12 -6.59
C ARG A 123 -0.69 1.19 -7.92
N HIS A 124 -0.37 2.16 -8.77
CA HIS A 124 -0.94 2.27 -10.11
C HIS A 124 -0.60 1.04 -10.96
N ALA A 125 0.65 0.59 -10.94
CA ALA A 125 1.08 -0.62 -11.62
C ALA A 125 0.37 -1.88 -11.10
N ALA A 126 0.22 -2.02 -9.79
CA ALA A 126 -0.51 -3.13 -9.18
C ALA A 126 -1.97 -3.16 -9.66
N HIS A 127 -2.67 -2.02 -9.66
CA HIS A 127 -4.03 -1.93 -10.19
C HIS A 127 -4.12 -2.26 -11.68
N ALA A 128 -3.16 -1.86 -12.50
CA ALA A 128 -3.13 -2.16 -13.92
C ALA A 128 -2.85 -3.66 -14.20
N LEU A 129 -2.09 -4.32 -13.34
CA LEU A 129 -1.74 -5.74 -13.48
C LEU A 129 -2.82 -6.67 -12.92
N THR A 130 -3.62 -6.24 -11.94
CA THR A 130 -4.67 -7.06 -11.31
C THR A 130 -5.62 -7.71 -12.34
N PRO A 131 -6.19 -7.01 -13.35
CA PRO A 131 -7.06 -7.64 -14.33
C PRO A 131 -6.34 -8.65 -15.22
N LEU A 132 -5.05 -8.46 -15.51
CA LEU A 132 -4.25 -9.40 -16.31
C LEU A 132 -4.02 -10.70 -15.54
N VAL A 133 -3.71 -10.61 -14.26
CA VAL A 133 -3.52 -11.77 -13.38
C VAL A 133 -4.85 -12.53 -13.21
N MET A 134 -5.96 -11.82 -13.04
CA MET A 134 -7.28 -12.44 -12.92
C MET A 134 -7.73 -13.13 -14.20
N ALA A 135 -7.46 -12.53 -15.37
CA ALA A 135 -7.79 -13.13 -16.67
C ALA A 135 -6.99 -14.41 -16.93
N GLY A 136 -5.69 -14.43 -16.57
CA GLY A 136 -4.82 -15.61 -16.69
C GLY A 136 -5.18 -16.75 -15.74
N ALA A 137 -5.75 -16.45 -14.58
CA ALA A 137 -6.16 -17.44 -13.59
C ALA A 137 -7.55 -18.05 -13.85
N GLY A 138 -8.20 -17.73 -14.98
CA GLY A 138 -9.50 -18.31 -15.35
C GLY A 138 -10.67 -17.83 -14.48
N TYR A 139 -10.51 -16.76 -13.72
CA TYR A 139 -11.57 -16.19 -12.89
C TYR A 139 -12.62 -15.46 -13.75
N ARG A 140 -13.62 -16.21 -14.24
CA ARG A 140 -14.86 -15.62 -14.75
C ARG A 140 -15.68 -15.10 -13.57
N GLN A 141 -15.72 -13.80 -13.38
CA GLN A 141 -16.69 -13.18 -12.48
C GLN A 141 -18.09 -13.43 -13.06
N ARG A 142 -18.83 -14.37 -12.48
CA ARG A 142 -20.26 -14.47 -12.72
C ARG A 142 -20.94 -13.40 -11.91
N ALA A 143 -21.29 -12.29 -12.55
CA ALA A 143 -22.19 -11.30 -11.97
C ALA A 143 -23.60 -11.92 -11.95
N VAL A 144 -24.05 -12.33 -10.77
CA VAL A 144 -25.44 -12.70 -10.55
C VAL A 144 -26.19 -11.39 -10.31
N ILE A 145 -26.93 -10.93 -11.31
CA ILE A 145 -27.86 -9.81 -11.14
C ILE A 145 -29.05 -10.36 -10.33
N VAL A 146 -29.01 -10.17 -9.01
CA VAL A 146 -30.15 -10.45 -8.16
C VAL A 146 -31.03 -9.20 -8.14
N GLY A 147 -32.17 -9.25 -8.81
CA GLY A 147 -33.17 -8.19 -8.73
C GLY A 147 -33.70 -7.70 -10.08
N ALA A 148 -34.17 -8.60 -10.92
CA ALA A 148 -35.23 -8.23 -11.87
C ALA A 148 -36.57 -8.54 -11.19
N SER A 149 -37.01 -7.69 -10.27
CA SER A 149 -38.39 -7.77 -9.80
C SER A 149 -39.32 -7.27 -10.91
N HIS A 150 -40.27 -8.11 -11.31
CA HIS A 150 -41.41 -7.72 -12.11
C HIS A 150 -42.24 -6.65 -11.38
N ALA A 151 -41.84 -5.40 -11.49
CA ALA A 151 -42.65 -4.26 -11.15
C ALA A 151 -42.80 -3.41 -12.42
N GLY A 152 -43.69 -3.85 -13.32
CA GLY A 152 -43.94 -3.13 -14.56
C GLY A 152 -44.87 -3.90 -15.50
N LEU A 153 -46.09 -4.20 -15.03
CA LEU A 153 -47.29 -4.37 -15.87
C LEU A 153 -48.43 -3.67 -15.19
#